data_f49d31837fe936cc3a252903f2fdf286
#
_entry.id   f49d31837fe936cc3a252903f2fdf286
#
_cell.length_a   1.000
_cell.length_b   1.000
_cell.length_c   1.000
_cell.angle_alpha   90.00
_cell.angle_beta   90.00
_cell.angle_gamma   90.00
#
_symmetry.space_group_name_H-M   'P 1'
#
loop_
_entity.id
_entity.type
_entity.pdbx_description
1 polymer ?
#
loop_
_entity_poly.entity_id
_entity_poly.type
_entity_poly.pdbx_seq_one_letter_code
_entity_poly.pdbx_strand_id
1 'polypeptide(L)'
;MSFERHRQDWEHLAEIDPLWAVLTVPGRKGGRWDVDEFFAAGEAEIGHVITTTETLGRVERHERALDFGCGVGRLTRALGGRFESVLGIDISDGMIDQARRLNERFPTCEFRVNATADLGQLETASFDLVYSSIALQHIPTVPEIERYVSEFFRVVREDGLVVFGLPYHIPSLWSFQLRRRVYALLRAFGVSEEWMLRKTPLTPMRMTTVPEAEVRRLLEREGATVLHTEPIDEGPIRALRYYVSPA
;
A
#
# COMPACT_ATOMS: atom_id res chain seq x y z
N MET A 1 -0.16 5.91 18.22
CA MET A 1 -1.07 4.75 18.10
C MET A 1 -0.19 3.52 18.09
N SER A 2 -0.55 2.45 18.79
CA SER A 2 0.27 1.23 18.77
C SER A 2 0.08 0.50 17.43
N PHE A 3 1.08 -0.29 17.02
CA PHE A 3 1.03 -1.21 15.88
C PHE A 3 -0.21 -2.10 15.93
N GLU A 4 -0.48 -2.69 17.10
CA GLU A 4 -1.63 -3.56 17.33
C GLU A 4 -2.98 -2.86 17.05
N ARG A 5 -3.11 -1.59 17.44
CA ARG A 5 -4.32 -0.81 17.15
C ARG A 5 -4.49 -0.55 15.65
N HIS A 6 -3.39 -0.29 14.97
CA HIS A 6 -3.40 -0.10 13.51
C HIS A 6 -3.84 -1.39 12.81
N ARG A 7 -3.31 -2.55 13.24
CA ARG A 7 -3.71 -3.86 12.75
C ARG A 7 -5.21 -4.11 12.95
N GLN A 8 -5.73 -3.88 14.15
CA GLN A 8 -7.17 -4.04 14.46
C GLN A 8 -8.07 -3.18 13.57
N ASP A 9 -7.69 -1.94 13.27
CA ASP A 9 -8.47 -1.07 12.39
C ASP A 9 -8.58 -1.68 10.97
N TRP A 10 -7.51 -2.31 10.45
CA TRP A 10 -7.51 -2.99 9.16
C TRP A 10 -8.25 -4.33 9.18
N GLU A 11 -8.20 -5.08 10.29
CA GLU A 11 -9.03 -6.29 10.47
C GLU A 11 -10.52 -5.98 10.32
N HIS A 12 -11.01 -4.94 11.00
CA HIS A 12 -12.42 -4.53 10.87
C HIS A 12 -12.80 -4.11 9.44
N LEU A 13 -11.89 -3.45 8.73
CA LEU A 13 -12.10 -3.08 7.34
C LEU A 13 -12.14 -4.31 6.43
N ALA A 14 -11.28 -5.30 6.68
CA ALA A 14 -11.26 -6.57 5.95
C ALA A 14 -12.56 -7.37 6.11
N GLU A 15 -13.15 -7.35 7.30
CA GLU A 15 -14.42 -8.04 7.59
C GLU A 15 -15.62 -7.37 6.92
N ILE A 16 -15.61 -6.03 6.79
CA ILE A 16 -16.81 -5.27 6.42
C ILE A 16 -16.86 -4.98 4.92
N ASP A 17 -15.78 -4.48 4.34
CA ASP A 17 -15.73 -4.09 2.94
C ASP A 17 -14.27 -4.05 2.42
N PRO A 18 -13.63 -5.21 2.25
CA PRO A 18 -12.20 -5.30 1.95
C PRO A 18 -11.80 -4.64 0.64
N LEU A 19 -12.61 -4.79 -0.42
CA LEU A 19 -12.31 -4.20 -1.73
C LEU A 19 -12.34 -2.66 -1.67
N TRP A 20 -13.33 -2.10 -0.99
CA TRP A 20 -13.42 -0.66 -0.82
C TRP A 20 -12.34 -0.12 0.13
N ALA A 21 -11.95 -0.89 1.13
CA ALA A 21 -10.86 -0.51 2.04
C ALA A 21 -9.52 -0.36 1.30
N VAL A 22 -9.25 -1.27 0.36
CA VAL A 22 -8.03 -1.26 -0.48
C VAL A 22 -8.08 -0.16 -1.52
N LEU A 23 -9.24 0.05 -2.16
CA LEU A 23 -9.39 1.07 -3.21
C LEU A 23 -10.67 1.89 -2.98
N THR A 24 -10.49 3.02 -2.27
CA THR A 24 -11.59 3.90 -1.86
C THR A 24 -12.06 4.77 -3.02
N VAL A 25 -13.06 4.30 -3.76
CA VAL A 25 -13.69 5.06 -4.84
C VAL A 25 -15.09 5.52 -4.42
N PRO A 26 -15.49 6.78 -4.69
CA PRO A 26 -16.84 7.25 -4.45
C PRO A 26 -17.89 6.36 -5.11
N GLY A 27 -18.95 6.01 -4.36
CA GLY A 27 -20.03 5.15 -4.84
C GLY A 27 -19.76 3.64 -4.77
N ARG A 28 -18.55 3.19 -4.48
CA ARG A 28 -18.18 1.76 -4.39
C ARG A 28 -18.25 1.19 -2.97
N LYS A 29 -18.48 2.00 -1.94
CA LYS A 29 -18.63 1.57 -0.54
C LYS A 29 -19.86 0.67 -0.34
N GLY A 30 -19.75 -0.31 0.55
CA GLY A 30 -20.85 -1.22 0.92
C GLY A 30 -20.97 -2.43 0.02
N GLY A 31 -19.83 -3.00 -0.39
CA GLY A 31 -19.76 -4.19 -1.24
C GLY A 31 -20.19 -3.93 -2.70
N ARG A 32 -20.01 -2.70 -3.18
CA ARG A 32 -20.44 -2.30 -4.53
C ARG A 32 -19.34 -2.39 -5.59
N TRP A 33 -18.15 -2.81 -5.21
CA TRP A 33 -17.11 -3.11 -6.17
C TRP A 33 -17.52 -4.35 -6.99
N ASP A 34 -17.49 -4.23 -8.29
CA ASP A 34 -17.39 -5.38 -9.15
C ASP A 34 -15.96 -5.94 -9.06
N VAL A 35 -15.83 -7.25 -8.88
CA VAL A 35 -14.54 -7.89 -8.64
C VAL A 35 -13.63 -7.78 -9.86
N ASP A 36 -14.17 -7.94 -11.06
CA ASP A 36 -13.40 -7.88 -12.30
C ASP A 36 -12.93 -6.45 -12.58
N GLU A 37 -13.79 -5.44 -12.38
CA GLU A 37 -13.40 -4.03 -12.48
C GLU A 37 -12.31 -3.67 -11.45
N PHE A 38 -12.41 -4.18 -10.22
CA PHE A 38 -11.43 -3.94 -9.17
C PHE A 38 -10.04 -4.46 -9.55
N PHE A 39 -9.96 -5.68 -10.07
CA PHE A 39 -8.70 -6.25 -10.52
C PHE A 39 -8.20 -5.63 -11.83
N ALA A 40 -9.08 -5.26 -12.75
CA ALA A 40 -8.71 -4.55 -13.97
C ALA A 40 -8.05 -3.19 -13.68
N ALA A 41 -8.49 -2.49 -12.62
CA ALA A 41 -7.81 -1.28 -12.16
C ALA A 41 -6.37 -1.56 -11.68
N GLY A 42 -6.12 -2.72 -11.08
CA GLY A 42 -4.78 -3.19 -10.71
C GLY A 42 -3.90 -3.46 -11.92
N GLU A 43 -4.46 -4.15 -12.92
CA GLU A 43 -3.74 -4.42 -14.18
C GLU A 43 -3.34 -3.12 -14.91
N ALA A 44 -4.25 -2.14 -14.96
CA ALA A 44 -3.96 -0.85 -15.58
C ALA A 44 -2.83 -0.10 -14.83
N GLU A 45 -2.87 -0.09 -13.48
CA GLU A 45 -1.85 0.55 -12.66
C GLU A 45 -0.48 -0.11 -12.85
N ILE A 46 -0.39 -1.43 -12.73
CA ILE A 46 0.88 -2.16 -12.89
C ILE A 46 1.36 -2.11 -14.34
N GLY A 47 0.47 -2.18 -15.33
CA GLY A 47 0.84 -1.99 -16.73
C GLY A 47 1.56 -0.68 -16.98
N HIS A 48 1.07 0.42 -16.41
CA HIS A 48 1.74 1.73 -16.48
C HIS A 48 3.09 1.72 -15.77
N VAL A 49 3.16 1.16 -14.55
CA VAL A 49 4.42 1.06 -13.78
C VAL A 49 5.48 0.28 -14.54
N ILE A 50 5.15 -0.88 -15.09
CA ILE A 50 6.11 -1.70 -15.86
C ILE A 50 6.60 -0.95 -17.10
N THR A 51 5.71 -0.32 -17.87
CA THR A 51 6.13 0.50 -19.02
C THR A 51 7.10 1.62 -18.62
N THR A 52 6.87 2.25 -17.47
CA THR A 52 7.78 3.27 -16.93
C THR A 52 9.12 2.65 -16.53
N THR A 53 9.14 1.51 -15.85
CA THR A 53 10.40 0.83 -15.46
C THR A 53 11.23 0.41 -16.67
N GLU A 54 10.59 -0.10 -17.71
CA GLU A 54 11.23 -0.44 -18.98
C GLU A 54 11.86 0.79 -19.66
N THR A 55 11.13 1.92 -19.66
CA THR A 55 11.65 3.19 -20.20
C THR A 55 12.87 3.71 -19.43
N LEU A 56 12.92 3.43 -18.12
CA LEU A 56 14.05 3.77 -17.26
C LEU A 56 15.24 2.79 -17.40
N GLY A 57 15.10 1.71 -18.18
CA GLY A 57 16.10 0.66 -18.34
C GLY A 57 16.36 -0.08 -17.02
N ARG A 58 15.30 -0.34 -16.26
CA ARG A 58 15.38 -1.00 -14.96
C ARG A 58 14.45 -2.21 -14.92
N VAL A 59 14.74 -3.10 -13.94
CA VAL A 59 14.00 -4.35 -13.74
C VAL A 59 14.10 -5.25 -14.99
N GLU A 60 15.34 -5.55 -15.41
CA GLU A 60 15.60 -6.49 -16.51
C GLU A 60 15.25 -7.92 -16.14
N ARG A 61 15.37 -8.26 -14.84
CA ARG A 61 14.92 -9.55 -14.29
C ARG A 61 13.49 -9.42 -13.82
N HIS A 62 12.71 -10.42 -14.10
CA HIS A 62 11.32 -10.52 -13.65
C HIS A 62 11.12 -11.81 -12.82
N GLU A 63 12.08 -12.09 -11.93
CA GLU A 63 12.03 -13.28 -11.08
C GLU A 63 11.11 -13.08 -9.88
N ARG A 64 11.36 -12.03 -9.06
CA ARG A 64 10.63 -11.82 -7.81
C ARG A 64 10.22 -10.37 -7.57
N ALA A 65 8.95 -10.17 -7.25
CA ALA A 65 8.46 -8.87 -6.80
C ALA A 65 7.84 -8.94 -5.39
N LEU A 66 7.92 -7.83 -4.65
CA LEU A 66 7.26 -7.62 -3.37
C LEU A 66 6.15 -6.56 -3.54
N ASP A 67 4.94 -6.89 -3.13
CA ASP A 67 3.81 -5.95 -3.00
C ASP A 67 3.56 -5.68 -1.52
N PHE A 68 4.01 -4.52 -1.03
CA PHE A 68 3.88 -4.12 0.36
C PHE A 68 2.55 -3.39 0.62
N GLY A 69 1.78 -3.90 1.58
CA GLY A 69 0.42 -3.45 1.87
C GLY A 69 -0.56 -3.93 0.79
N CYS A 70 -0.45 -5.20 0.43
CA CYS A 70 -1.14 -5.79 -0.72
C CYS A 70 -2.67 -5.83 -0.58
N GLY A 71 -3.21 -5.67 0.65
CA GLY A 71 -4.62 -5.84 0.93
C GLY A 71 -5.14 -7.18 0.42
N VAL A 72 -6.15 -7.16 -0.45
CA VAL A 72 -6.74 -8.37 -1.05
C VAL A 72 -6.02 -8.85 -2.32
N GLY A 73 -4.81 -8.33 -2.60
CA GLY A 73 -3.96 -8.81 -3.68
C GLY A 73 -4.26 -8.22 -5.07
N ARG A 74 -4.83 -7.01 -5.13
CA ARG A 74 -5.15 -6.33 -6.39
C ARG A 74 -3.92 -6.13 -7.27
N LEU A 75 -2.86 -5.59 -6.70
CA LEU A 75 -1.61 -5.30 -7.40
C LEU A 75 -0.72 -6.53 -7.46
N THR A 76 -0.75 -7.38 -6.42
CA THR A 76 -0.03 -8.66 -6.40
C THR A 76 -0.42 -9.52 -7.59
N ARG A 77 -1.73 -9.64 -7.92
CA ARG A 77 -2.22 -10.38 -9.10
C ARG A 77 -1.65 -9.80 -10.39
N ALA A 78 -1.70 -8.49 -10.55
CA ALA A 78 -1.22 -7.82 -11.74
C ALA A 78 0.30 -7.98 -11.93
N LEU A 79 1.07 -7.90 -10.82
CA LEU A 79 2.50 -8.21 -10.81
C LEU A 79 2.76 -9.69 -11.14
N GLY A 80 1.91 -10.62 -10.67
CA GLY A 80 2.01 -12.05 -10.97
C GLY A 80 1.87 -12.43 -12.44
N GLY A 81 1.32 -11.53 -13.25
CA GLY A 81 1.33 -11.62 -14.72
C GLY A 81 2.64 -11.14 -15.37
N ARG A 82 3.57 -10.58 -14.59
CA ARG A 82 4.83 -9.99 -15.07
C ARG A 82 6.08 -10.63 -14.46
N PHE A 83 5.97 -11.20 -13.27
CA PHE A 83 7.07 -11.81 -12.51
C PHE A 83 6.82 -13.31 -12.31
N GLU A 84 7.89 -14.08 -12.18
CA GLU A 84 7.81 -15.53 -11.92
C GLU A 84 7.19 -15.81 -10.55
N SER A 85 7.45 -14.93 -9.56
CA SER A 85 6.92 -15.05 -8.21
C SER A 85 6.67 -13.66 -7.61
N VAL A 86 5.52 -13.48 -6.97
CA VAL A 86 5.18 -12.24 -6.26
C VAL A 86 4.75 -12.56 -4.85
N LEU A 87 5.37 -11.89 -3.89
CA LEU A 87 4.98 -11.92 -2.50
C LEU A 87 4.16 -10.68 -2.15
N GLY A 88 2.89 -10.86 -1.84
CA GLY A 88 2.04 -9.83 -1.24
C GLY A 88 2.10 -9.94 0.28
N ILE A 89 2.38 -8.83 0.96
CA ILE A 89 2.35 -8.76 2.43
C ILE A 89 1.39 -7.68 2.91
N ASP A 90 0.65 -7.97 3.98
CA ASP A 90 -0.25 -7.02 4.64
C ASP A 90 -0.23 -7.25 6.16
N ILE A 91 -0.61 -6.22 6.92
CA ILE A 91 -0.68 -6.28 8.39
C ILE A 91 -1.90 -7.07 8.88
N SER A 92 -2.95 -7.17 8.06
CA SER A 92 -4.24 -7.77 8.41
C SER A 92 -4.32 -9.23 7.98
N ASP A 93 -4.59 -10.12 8.93
CA ASP A 93 -4.87 -11.53 8.66
C ASP A 93 -6.10 -11.67 7.76
N GLY A 94 -7.16 -10.88 8.03
CA GLY A 94 -8.39 -10.89 7.26
C GLY A 94 -8.18 -10.46 5.80
N MET A 95 -7.32 -9.45 5.54
CA MET A 95 -6.96 -9.06 4.16
C MET A 95 -6.21 -10.19 3.46
N ILE A 96 -5.24 -10.81 4.11
CA ILE A 96 -4.47 -11.92 3.55
C ILE A 96 -5.34 -13.14 3.24
N ASP A 97 -6.29 -13.46 4.11
CA ASP A 97 -7.24 -14.55 3.86
C ASP A 97 -8.16 -14.27 2.65
N GLN A 98 -8.58 -13.02 2.49
CA GLN A 98 -9.31 -12.59 1.28
C GLN A 98 -8.40 -12.63 0.04
N ALA A 99 -7.16 -12.18 0.16
CA ALA A 99 -6.19 -12.22 -0.94
C ALA A 99 -5.97 -13.64 -1.45
N ARG A 100 -5.75 -14.59 -0.56
CA ARG A 100 -5.61 -16.03 -0.91
C ARG A 100 -6.83 -16.57 -1.64
N ARG A 101 -8.03 -16.28 -1.14
CA ARG A 101 -9.30 -16.73 -1.77
C ARG A 101 -9.51 -16.14 -3.16
N LEU A 102 -9.34 -14.83 -3.29
CA LEU A 102 -9.58 -14.11 -4.54
C LEU A 102 -8.53 -14.42 -5.61
N ASN A 103 -7.34 -14.87 -5.20
CA ASN A 103 -6.22 -15.14 -6.10
C ASN A 103 -5.81 -16.63 -6.17
N GLU A 104 -6.68 -17.55 -5.73
CA GLU A 104 -6.41 -19.00 -5.71
C GLU A 104 -5.93 -19.57 -7.06
N ARG A 105 -6.39 -18.98 -8.18
CA ARG A 105 -6.04 -19.40 -9.54
C ARG A 105 -4.73 -18.79 -10.07
N PHE A 106 -4.02 -18.03 -9.25
CA PHE A 106 -2.78 -17.34 -9.63
C PHE A 106 -1.60 -17.88 -8.81
N PRO A 107 -1.02 -19.01 -9.22
CA PRO A 107 0.01 -19.71 -8.43
C PRO A 107 1.33 -18.93 -8.30
N THR A 108 1.53 -17.90 -9.11
CA THR A 108 2.66 -16.97 -9.01
C THR A 108 2.55 -16.03 -7.81
N CYS A 109 1.36 -15.92 -7.18
CA CYS A 109 1.10 -15.02 -6.07
C CYS A 109 1.14 -15.75 -4.74
N GLU A 110 2.01 -15.33 -3.85
CA GLU A 110 2.07 -15.77 -2.46
C GLU A 110 1.61 -14.62 -1.55
N PHE A 111 0.91 -14.94 -0.44
CA PHE A 111 0.38 -13.95 0.50
C PHE A 111 0.78 -14.29 1.93
N ARG A 112 1.40 -13.32 2.63
CA ARG A 112 1.83 -13.48 4.03
C ARG A 112 1.40 -12.29 4.89
N VAL A 113 1.08 -12.57 6.15
CA VAL A 113 0.86 -11.52 7.15
C VAL A 113 2.20 -10.95 7.58
N ASN A 114 2.31 -9.63 7.56
CA ASN A 114 3.44 -8.92 8.17
C ASN A 114 3.08 -8.52 9.61
N ALA A 115 3.36 -9.40 10.56
CA ALA A 115 2.99 -9.21 11.97
C ALA A 115 3.94 -8.29 12.74
N THR A 116 5.00 -7.76 12.10
CA THR A 116 6.04 -6.91 12.71
C THR A 116 6.07 -5.53 12.07
N ALA A 117 6.65 -4.56 12.78
CA ALA A 117 6.80 -3.20 12.29
C ALA A 117 8.06 -3.01 11.39
N ASP A 118 8.54 -4.10 10.79
CA ASP A 118 9.69 -4.17 9.88
C ASP A 118 9.49 -5.28 8.85
N LEU A 119 10.50 -5.54 8.03
CA LEU A 119 10.55 -6.65 7.07
C LEU A 119 11.65 -7.68 7.42
N GLY A 120 12.05 -7.77 8.70
CA GLY A 120 13.14 -8.63 9.15
C GLY A 120 13.00 -10.12 8.82
N GLN A 121 11.79 -10.57 8.50
CA GLN A 121 11.49 -11.92 8.01
C GLN A 121 11.85 -12.14 6.52
N LEU A 122 12.14 -11.07 5.76
CA LEU A 122 12.51 -11.14 4.35
C LEU A 122 14.03 -11.04 4.19
N GLU A 123 14.55 -11.84 3.27
CA GLU A 123 15.98 -11.88 2.97
C GLU A 123 16.43 -10.58 2.28
N THR A 124 17.67 -10.16 2.58
CA THR A 124 18.32 -9.03 1.92
C THR A 124 18.55 -9.34 0.44
N ALA A 125 18.41 -8.30 -0.42
CA ALA A 125 18.69 -8.39 -1.85
C ALA A 125 17.97 -9.56 -2.56
N SER A 126 16.68 -9.76 -2.26
CA SER A 126 15.91 -10.92 -2.73
C SER A 126 14.81 -10.59 -3.74
N PHE A 127 14.53 -9.31 -4.00
CA PHE A 127 13.50 -8.87 -4.94
C PHE A 127 14.05 -8.00 -6.05
N ASP A 128 13.54 -8.17 -7.27
CA ASP A 128 13.86 -7.34 -8.43
C ASP A 128 13.05 -6.04 -8.41
N LEU A 129 11.81 -6.12 -7.90
CA LEU A 129 10.92 -4.98 -7.70
C LEU A 129 10.31 -5.02 -6.29
N VAL A 130 10.37 -3.89 -5.58
CA VAL A 130 9.56 -3.64 -4.38
C VAL A 130 8.54 -2.57 -4.73
N TYR A 131 7.26 -2.90 -4.61
CA TYR A 131 6.16 -2.02 -4.95
C TYR A 131 5.27 -1.75 -3.74
N SER A 132 4.85 -0.48 -3.57
CA SER A 132 3.87 -0.09 -2.55
C SER A 132 2.99 1.05 -3.04
N SER A 133 1.69 0.83 -3.15
CA SER A 133 0.71 1.86 -3.54
C SER A 133 -0.40 1.95 -2.50
N ILE A 134 -0.73 3.19 -2.12
CA ILE A 134 -1.82 3.50 -1.17
C ILE A 134 -1.62 2.91 0.26
N ALA A 135 -0.52 2.22 0.54
CA ALA A 135 -0.26 1.58 1.83
C ALA A 135 0.49 2.48 2.82
N LEU A 136 1.62 3.06 2.42
CA LEU A 136 2.49 3.85 3.31
C LEU A 136 1.77 5.04 3.95
N GLN A 137 0.83 5.65 3.25
CA GLN A 137 0.03 6.78 3.75
C GLN A 137 -0.85 6.42 4.96
N HIS A 138 -1.10 5.16 5.19
CA HIS A 138 -1.90 4.69 6.32
C HIS A 138 -1.05 4.36 7.55
N ILE A 139 0.27 4.28 7.41
CA ILE A 139 1.19 4.06 8.52
C ILE A 139 1.14 5.25 9.50
N PRO A 140 1.07 4.98 10.82
CA PRO A 140 0.73 5.99 11.81
C PRO A 140 1.71 7.17 11.92
N THR A 141 3.00 6.95 11.71
CA THR A 141 4.02 7.97 11.93
C THR A 141 5.07 8.00 10.82
N VAL A 142 5.64 9.19 10.58
CA VAL A 142 6.71 9.36 9.59
C VAL A 142 7.93 8.47 9.88
N PRO A 143 8.43 8.34 11.15
CA PRO A 143 9.54 7.43 11.44
C PRO A 143 9.25 5.94 11.10
N GLU A 144 8.00 5.50 11.22
CA GLU A 144 7.63 4.14 10.80
C GLU A 144 7.63 4.01 9.28
N ILE A 145 7.15 5.03 8.55
CA ILE A 145 7.24 5.10 7.08
C ILE A 145 8.71 5.04 6.64
N GLU A 146 9.57 5.88 7.24
CA GLU A 146 11.01 5.90 6.94
C GLU A 146 11.65 4.53 7.14
N ARG A 147 11.32 3.84 8.24
CA ARG A 147 11.82 2.48 8.52
C ARG A 147 11.42 1.49 7.43
N TYR A 148 10.16 1.48 7.00
CA TYR A 148 9.74 0.59 5.92
C TYR A 148 10.43 0.92 4.59
N VAL A 149 10.61 2.20 4.28
CA VAL A 149 11.33 2.60 3.06
C VAL A 149 12.80 2.14 3.12
N SER A 150 13.48 2.26 4.28
CA SER A 150 14.84 1.71 4.47
C SER A 150 14.85 0.18 4.28
N GLU A 151 13.84 -0.52 4.81
CA GLU A 151 13.70 -1.96 4.61
C GLU A 151 13.45 -2.34 3.14
N PHE A 152 12.75 -1.50 2.35
CA PHE A 152 12.60 -1.72 0.91
C PHE A 152 13.96 -1.75 0.22
N PHE A 153 14.89 -0.84 0.57
CA PHE A 153 16.24 -0.84 0.03
C PHE A 153 17.08 -2.02 0.51
N ARG A 154 16.85 -2.53 1.70
CA ARG A 154 17.52 -3.74 2.19
C ARG A 154 17.10 -4.99 1.41
N VAL A 155 15.80 -5.13 1.11
CA VAL A 155 15.28 -6.36 0.48
C VAL A 155 15.33 -6.34 -1.05
N VAL A 156 15.41 -5.16 -1.68
CA VAL A 156 15.59 -5.07 -3.13
C VAL A 156 17.05 -5.41 -3.51
N ARG A 157 17.26 -5.97 -4.68
CA ARG A 157 18.60 -6.22 -5.26
C ARG A 157 19.25 -4.91 -5.71
N GLU A 158 20.56 -4.87 -5.82
CA GLU A 158 21.33 -3.70 -6.29
C GLU A 158 20.90 -3.25 -7.71
N ASP A 159 20.56 -4.19 -8.59
CA ASP A 159 20.06 -3.93 -9.94
C ASP A 159 18.53 -3.79 -10.00
N GLY A 160 17.85 -3.90 -8.87
CA GLY A 160 16.41 -3.80 -8.76
C GLY A 160 15.87 -2.37 -8.65
N LEU A 161 14.58 -2.26 -8.36
CA LEU A 161 13.88 -0.98 -8.25
C LEU A 161 12.91 -0.97 -7.08
N VAL A 162 12.84 0.15 -6.38
CA VAL A 162 11.80 0.45 -5.39
C VAL A 162 10.84 1.45 -6.00
N VAL A 163 9.54 1.11 -6.03
CA VAL A 163 8.49 2.00 -6.50
C VAL A 163 7.44 2.17 -5.41
N PHE A 164 7.23 3.38 -4.93
CA PHE A 164 6.24 3.63 -3.88
C PHE A 164 5.53 4.96 -4.03
N GLY A 165 4.28 5.00 -3.54
CA GLY A 165 3.45 6.20 -3.50
C GLY A 165 3.40 6.83 -2.11
N LEU A 166 3.54 8.17 -2.03
CA LEU A 166 3.32 8.93 -0.80
C LEU A 166 2.61 10.26 -1.07
N PRO A 167 1.57 10.60 -0.28
CA PRO A 167 0.99 11.93 -0.32
C PRO A 167 1.92 12.94 0.37
N TYR A 168 2.14 14.07 -0.30
CA TYR A 168 2.91 15.19 0.23
C TYR A 168 2.02 16.35 0.68
N HIS A 169 0.76 16.36 0.26
CA HIS A 169 -0.21 17.39 0.66
C HIS A 169 -1.63 16.86 0.71
N ILE A 170 -2.34 17.20 1.79
CA ILE A 170 -3.79 17.03 1.90
C ILE A 170 -4.44 18.39 2.23
N PRO A 171 -5.64 18.67 1.72
CA PRO A 171 -6.34 19.91 2.04
C PRO A 171 -6.44 20.15 3.55
N SER A 172 -6.26 21.38 3.99
CA SER A 172 -6.18 21.73 5.42
C SER A 172 -7.39 21.25 6.25
N LEU A 173 -8.59 21.26 5.67
CA LEU A 173 -9.79 20.71 6.33
C LEU A 173 -9.70 19.17 6.53
N TRP A 174 -9.02 18.48 5.65
CA TRP A 174 -8.83 17.02 5.72
C TRP A 174 -7.69 16.64 6.66
N SER A 175 -6.71 17.55 6.88
CA SER A 175 -5.61 17.34 7.82
C SER A 175 -6.11 17.15 9.26
N PHE A 176 -7.25 17.73 9.62
CA PHE A 176 -7.91 17.51 10.91
C PHE A 176 -8.44 16.07 11.08
N GLN A 177 -8.54 15.29 10.00
CA GLN A 177 -9.05 13.92 10.01
C GLN A 177 -10.37 13.79 10.82
N LEU A 178 -11.30 14.72 10.63
CA LEU A 178 -12.52 14.82 11.45
C LEU A 178 -13.33 13.54 11.44
N ARG A 179 -13.46 12.88 10.28
CA ARG A 179 -14.20 11.61 10.17
C ARG A 179 -13.60 10.54 11.06
N ARG A 180 -12.28 10.43 11.10
CA ARG A 180 -11.56 9.50 11.95
C ARG A 180 -11.69 9.84 13.44
N ARG A 181 -11.62 11.14 13.80
CA ARG A 181 -11.78 11.58 15.19
C ARG A 181 -13.19 11.29 15.71
N VAL A 182 -14.21 11.59 14.90
CA VAL A 182 -15.62 11.29 15.23
C VAL A 182 -15.82 9.77 15.33
N TYR A 183 -15.25 8.99 14.41
CA TYR A 183 -15.27 7.53 14.50
C TYR A 183 -14.69 7.04 15.84
N ALA A 184 -13.50 7.51 16.20
CA ALA A 184 -12.83 7.12 17.45
C ALA A 184 -13.64 7.52 18.70
N LEU A 185 -14.26 8.70 18.67
CA LEU A 185 -15.11 9.17 19.76
C LEU A 185 -16.36 8.30 19.92
N LEU A 186 -17.11 8.07 18.85
CA LEU A 186 -18.34 7.25 18.88
C LEU A 186 -18.04 5.83 19.30
N ARG A 187 -16.91 5.26 18.84
CA ARG A 187 -16.43 3.96 19.28
C ARG A 187 -16.19 3.92 20.80
N ALA A 188 -15.55 4.96 21.36
CA ALA A 188 -15.32 5.06 22.80
C ALA A 188 -16.63 5.11 23.63
N PHE A 189 -17.72 5.58 23.01
CA PHE A 189 -19.08 5.54 23.58
C PHE A 189 -19.84 4.24 23.28
N GLY A 190 -19.20 3.22 22.71
CA GLY A 190 -19.79 1.92 22.45
C GLY A 190 -20.67 1.84 21.21
N VAL A 191 -20.60 2.81 20.30
CA VAL A 191 -21.31 2.74 19.02
C VAL A 191 -20.67 1.65 18.15
N SER A 192 -21.50 0.79 17.54
CA SER A 192 -21.07 -0.32 16.70
C SER A 192 -20.18 0.16 15.54
N GLU A 193 -18.99 -0.42 15.43
CA GLU A 193 -18.05 -0.16 14.36
C GLU A 193 -18.63 -0.58 13.00
N GLU A 194 -19.28 -1.73 12.94
CA GLU A 194 -19.97 -2.22 11.74
C GLU A 194 -21.03 -1.22 11.27
N TRP A 195 -21.86 -0.71 12.19
CA TRP A 195 -22.85 0.30 11.84
C TRP A 195 -22.20 1.58 11.29
N MET A 196 -21.15 2.06 11.97
CA MET A 196 -20.42 3.27 11.50
C MET A 196 -19.83 3.07 10.10
N LEU A 197 -19.16 1.95 9.87
CA LEU A 197 -18.52 1.67 8.59
C LEU A 197 -19.53 1.44 7.46
N ARG A 198 -20.69 0.77 7.75
CA ARG A 198 -21.70 0.49 6.71
C ARG A 198 -22.63 1.67 6.41
N LYS A 199 -22.97 2.47 7.43
CA LYS A 199 -24.08 3.45 7.36
C LYS A 199 -23.62 4.92 7.35
N THR A 200 -22.35 5.19 7.59
CA THR A 200 -21.82 6.56 7.68
C THR A 200 -20.55 6.73 6.83
N PRO A 201 -20.12 7.95 6.55
CA PRO A 201 -18.82 8.20 5.91
C PRO A 201 -17.63 8.10 6.89
N LEU A 202 -17.86 7.70 8.14
CA LEU A 202 -16.81 7.57 9.14
C LEU A 202 -15.92 6.37 8.84
N THR A 203 -14.64 6.47 9.18
CA THR A 203 -13.64 5.44 8.94
C THR A 203 -12.49 5.56 9.95
N PRO A 204 -11.88 4.46 10.37
CA PRO A 204 -10.65 4.49 11.17
C PRO A 204 -9.41 4.85 10.36
N MET A 205 -9.50 4.82 9.03
CA MET A 205 -8.37 5.06 8.13
C MET A 205 -7.66 6.37 8.47
N ARG A 206 -6.36 6.29 8.60
CA ARG A 206 -5.47 7.43 8.79
C ARG A 206 -4.92 7.88 7.42
N MET A 207 -4.58 9.15 7.33
CA MET A 207 -3.80 9.69 6.24
C MET A 207 -2.58 10.40 6.84
N THR A 208 -1.40 9.89 6.56
CA THR A 208 -0.11 10.48 6.93
C THR A 208 0.52 11.04 5.68
N THR A 209 0.98 12.29 5.72
CA THR A 209 1.68 12.93 4.61
C THR A 209 3.15 13.10 4.96
N VAL A 210 4.02 12.96 3.97
CA VAL A 210 5.44 13.24 4.10
C VAL A 210 5.81 14.28 3.04
N PRO A 211 6.30 15.48 3.43
CA PRO A 211 6.75 16.48 2.47
C PRO A 211 7.80 15.92 1.52
N GLU A 212 7.72 16.26 0.23
CA GLU A 212 8.65 15.75 -0.79
C GLU A 212 10.13 15.94 -0.39
N ALA A 213 10.46 17.09 0.21
CA ALA A 213 11.82 17.36 0.67
C ALA A 213 12.30 16.40 1.79
N GLU A 214 11.38 15.87 2.60
CA GLU A 214 11.71 14.85 3.62
C GLU A 214 11.90 13.48 2.97
N VAL A 215 11.07 13.11 1.99
CA VAL A 215 11.26 11.88 1.22
C VAL A 215 12.62 11.91 0.50
N ARG A 216 12.97 13.02 -0.17
CA ARG A 216 14.27 13.14 -0.85
C ARG A 216 15.44 13.02 0.11
N ARG A 217 15.37 13.65 1.29
CA ARG A 217 16.41 13.51 2.33
C ARG A 217 16.55 12.08 2.86
N LEU A 218 15.43 11.36 2.99
CA LEU A 218 15.46 9.95 3.35
C LEU A 218 16.20 9.14 2.28
N LEU A 219 15.83 9.31 1.01
CA LEU A 219 16.44 8.59 -0.10
C LEU A 219 17.95 8.89 -0.25
N GLU A 220 18.36 10.14 -0.02
CA GLU A 220 19.77 10.54 0.03
C GLU A 220 20.53 9.81 1.17
N ARG A 221 19.92 9.67 2.36
CA ARG A 221 20.54 8.92 3.48
C ARG A 221 20.70 7.42 3.17
N GLU A 222 19.78 6.86 2.40
CA GLU A 222 19.88 5.46 1.93
C GLU A 222 20.86 5.29 0.76
N GLY A 223 21.48 6.37 0.25
CA GLY A 223 22.32 6.34 -0.94
C GLY A 223 21.55 6.17 -2.25
N ALA A 224 20.23 6.16 -2.18
CA ALA A 224 19.36 5.81 -3.29
C ALA A 224 19.21 6.95 -4.30
N THR A 225 19.03 6.60 -5.57
CA THR A 225 18.86 7.56 -6.68
C THR A 225 17.42 7.59 -7.15
N VAL A 226 16.77 8.76 -7.10
CA VAL A 226 15.45 8.98 -7.70
C VAL A 226 15.60 9.08 -9.21
N LEU A 227 15.13 8.07 -9.93
CA LEU A 227 15.17 8.02 -11.39
C LEU A 227 14.01 8.78 -12.03
N HIS A 228 12.83 8.67 -11.44
CA HIS A 228 11.60 9.32 -11.92
C HIS A 228 10.62 9.58 -10.78
N THR A 229 9.79 10.60 -10.95
CA THR A 229 8.64 10.85 -10.09
C THR A 229 7.45 11.23 -10.95
N GLU A 230 6.27 10.73 -10.61
CA GLU A 230 5.02 11.09 -11.28
C GLU A 230 3.90 11.39 -10.27
N PRO A 231 2.98 12.30 -10.60
CA PRO A 231 1.82 12.56 -9.75
C PRO A 231 0.88 11.35 -9.76
N ILE A 232 0.34 11.03 -8.59
CA ILE A 232 -0.77 10.09 -8.43
C ILE A 232 -2.04 10.92 -8.28
N ASP A 233 -3.05 10.64 -9.11
CA ASP A 233 -4.35 11.31 -9.02
C ASP A 233 -5.21 10.62 -7.96
N GLU A 234 -5.22 11.19 -6.76
CA GLU A 234 -6.10 10.81 -5.65
C GLU A 234 -7.14 11.92 -5.36
N GLY A 235 -7.56 12.62 -6.38
CA GLY A 235 -8.52 13.71 -6.26
C GLY A 235 -7.94 14.94 -5.53
N PRO A 236 -8.44 15.34 -4.35
CA PRO A 236 -7.93 16.53 -3.64
C PRO A 236 -6.60 16.28 -2.91
N ILE A 237 -6.15 15.04 -2.79
CA ILE A 237 -4.87 14.65 -2.20
C ILE A 237 -3.81 14.77 -3.28
N ARG A 238 -2.66 15.38 -2.95
CA ARG A 238 -1.51 15.42 -3.84
C ARG A 238 -0.49 14.40 -3.38
N ALA A 239 -0.25 13.40 -4.20
CA ALA A 239 0.70 12.33 -3.97
C ALA A 239 1.70 12.22 -5.13
N LEU A 240 2.87 11.68 -4.85
CA LEU A 240 3.89 11.33 -5.86
C LEU A 240 4.19 9.84 -5.77
N ARG A 241 4.36 9.23 -6.93
CA ARG A 241 5.01 7.92 -7.07
C ARG A 241 6.47 8.16 -7.37
N TYR A 242 7.32 7.50 -6.62
CA TYR A 242 8.77 7.55 -6.75
C TYR A 242 9.27 6.25 -7.35
N TYR A 243 10.16 6.35 -8.33
CA TYR A 243 10.91 5.24 -8.93
C TYR A 243 12.36 5.42 -8.51
N VAL A 244 12.86 4.53 -7.69
CA VAL A 244 14.12 4.72 -6.97
C VAL A 244 15.02 3.51 -7.13
N SER A 245 16.24 3.75 -7.60
CA SER A 245 17.31 2.75 -7.64
C SER A 245 18.03 2.71 -6.30
N PRO A 246 18.35 1.53 -5.74
CA PRO A 246 19.31 1.42 -4.65
C PRO A 246 20.68 1.96 -5.08
N ALA A 247 21.59 2.12 -4.10
CA ALA A 247 22.94 2.64 -4.27
C ALA A 247 23.82 1.72 -5.14
#